data_c719331979acf320daa6648d6d80ba02
#
_entry.id   c719331979acf320daa6648d6d80ba02
#
_cell.length_a   1.000
_cell.length_b   1.000
_cell.length_c   1.000
_cell.angle_alpha   90.00
_cell.angle_beta   90.00
_cell.angle_gamma   90.00
#
_symmetry.space_group_name_H-M   'P 1'
#
loop_
_entity.id
_entity.type
_entity.pdbx_description
1 polymer ?
#
loop_
_entity_poly.entity_id
_entity_poly.type
_entity_poly.pdbx_seq_one_letter_code
_entity_poly.pdbx_strand_id
1 'polypeptide(L)'
;MNIGIVGLGLIGGSISLKLKKLNHKVYGCVNKISNEKIAKDRNLADVISCDYRILNNCELIILALPIKDLMNPSIELINSIPSNAVVTDVGSIKYPIIKIWEKIHPGF
;
A
#
# COMPACT_ATOMS: atom_id res chain seq x y z
N MET A 1 -6.57 -12.32 6.28
CA MET A 1 -5.20 -11.83 6.50
C MET A 1 -5.20 -10.31 6.60
N ASN A 2 -4.13 -9.75 7.15
CA ASN A 2 -3.93 -8.30 7.21
C ASN A 2 -3.21 -7.84 5.95
N ILE A 3 -3.87 -6.97 5.20
CA ILE A 3 -3.37 -6.50 3.90
C ILE A 3 -3.21 -4.99 3.93
N GLY A 4 -2.03 -4.50 3.58
CA GLY A 4 -1.77 -3.08 3.45
C GLY A 4 -1.90 -2.62 2.00
N ILE A 5 -2.59 -1.52 1.78
CA ILE A 5 -2.69 -0.86 0.48
C ILE A 5 -2.03 0.50 0.61
N VAL A 6 -0.97 0.72 -0.13
CA VAL A 6 -0.29 2.01 -0.16
C VAL A 6 -0.81 2.80 -1.36
N GLY A 7 -1.63 3.78 -1.09
CA GLY A 7 -2.33 4.57 -2.11
C GLY A 7 -3.77 4.12 -2.30
N LEU A 8 -4.70 4.94 -1.83
CA LEU A 8 -6.15 4.69 -1.94
C LEU A 8 -6.80 5.56 -3.02
N GLY A 9 -6.12 5.71 -4.14
CA GLY A 9 -6.69 6.33 -5.32
C GLY A 9 -7.70 5.40 -6.01
N LEU A 10 -7.96 5.62 -7.29
CA LEU A 10 -8.97 4.85 -8.02
C LEU A 10 -8.69 3.35 -7.99
N ILE A 11 -7.49 2.94 -8.34
CA ILE A 11 -7.12 1.51 -8.39
C ILE A 11 -6.98 0.93 -6.99
N GLY A 12 -6.19 1.57 -6.12
CA GLY A 12 -5.97 1.09 -4.76
C GLY A 12 -7.25 1.04 -3.94
N GLY A 13 -8.11 2.04 -4.08
CA GLY A 13 -9.41 2.05 -3.41
C GLY A 13 -10.32 0.92 -3.88
N SER A 14 -10.35 0.63 -5.18
CA SER A 14 -11.14 -0.48 -5.73
C SER A 14 -10.65 -1.83 -5.21
N ILE A 15 -9.35 -2.04 -5.19
CA ILE A 15 -8.74 -3.26 -4.65
C ILE A 15 -9.09 -3.40 -3.17
N SER A 16 -8.96 -2.32 -2.41
CA SER A 16 -9.26 -2.31 -0.98
C SER A 16 -10.69 -2.73 -0.69
N LEU A 17 -11.66 -2.16 -1.41
CA LEU A 17 -13.07 -2.52 -1.24
C LEU A 17 -13.33 -3.99 -1.57
N LYS A 18 -12.69 -4.52 -2.60
CA LYS A 18 -12.82 -5.93 -2.97
C LYS A 18 -12.28 -6.85 -1.87
N LEU A 19 -11.11 -6.52 -1.33
CA LEU A 19 -10.49 -7.30 -0.26
C LEU A 19 -11.32 -7.27 1.02
N LYS A 20 -11.93 -6.14 1.35
CA LYS A 20 -12.87 -6.06 2.48
C LYS A 20 -14.05 -7.00 2.29
N LYS A 21 -14.61 -7.07 1.09
CA LYS A 21 -15.71 -8.00 0.78
C LYS A 21 -15.30 -9.45 0.94
N LEU A 22 -14.03 -9.76 0.77
CA LEU A 22 -13.48 -11.09 0.94
C LEU A 22 -13.05 -11.38 2.40
N ASN A 23 -13.45 -10.50 3.32
CA ASN A 23 -13.21 -10.62 4.78
C ASN A 23 -11.76 -10.51 5.20
N HIS A 24 -10.93 -9.85 4.40
CA HIS A 24 -9.59 -9.45 4.83
C HIS A 24 -9.66 -8.14 5.60
N LYS A 25 -8.74 -7.95 6.54
CA LYS A 25 -8.58 -6.66 7.21
C LYS A 25 -7.61 -5.80 6.39
N VAL A 26 -8.08 -4.64 5.96
CA VAL A 26 -7.33 -3.78 5.05
C VAL A 26 -6.87 -2.51 5.75
N TYR A 27 -5.57 -2.25 5.65
CA TYR A 27 -4.90 -1.06 6.17
C TYR A 27 -4.51 -0.20 4.98
N GLY A 28 -5.13 0.96 4.85
CA GLY A 28 -4.88 1.86 3.72
C GLY A 28 -4.02 3.05 4.12
N CYS A 29 -2.95 3.28 3.38
CA CYS A 29 -2.10 4.46 3.54
C CYS A 29 -2.41 5.48 2.47
N VAL A 30 -2.52 6.74 2.88
CA VAL A 30 -2.68 7.89 2.00
C VAL A 30 -1.53 8.87 2.23
N ASN A 31 -1.25 9.73 1.25
CA ASN A 31 -0.10 10.63 1.33
C ASN A 31 -0.40 12.01 1.94
N LYS A 32 -1.68 12.32 2.18
CA LYS A 32 -2.10 13.63 2.73
C LYS A 32 -3.23 13.43 3.72
N ILE A 33 -3.26 14.27 4.76
CA ILE A 33 -4.33 14.26 5.77
C ILE A 33 -5.70 14.52 5.13
N SER A 34 -5.77 15.40 4.12
CA SER A 34 -7.03 15.65 3.40
C SER A 34 -7.55 14.39 2.70
N ASN A 35 -6.68 13.56 2.16
CA ASN A 35 -7.06 12.30 1.54
C ASN A 35 -7.49 11.26 2.57
N GLU A 36 -6.95 11.33 3.78
CA GLU A 36 -7.36 10.45 4.89
C GLU A 36 -8.84 10.64 5.21
N LYS A 37 -9.30 11.88 5.30
CA LYS A 37 -10.71 12.18 5.56
C LYS A 37 -11.61 11.65 4.45
N ILE A 38 -11.25 11.90 3.18
CA ILE A 38 -12.02 11.43 2.02
C ILE A 38 -12.13 9.90 2.03
N ALA A 39 -11.01 9.21 2.26
CA ALA A 39 -10.99 7.76 2.28
C ALA A 39 -11.85 7.19 3.43
N LYS A 40 -11.81 7.81 4.61
CA LYS A 40 -12.63 7.42 5.75
C LYS A 40 -14.12 7.63 5.47
N ASP A 41 -14.48 8.75 4.87
CA ASP A 41 -15.87 9.05 4.51
C ASP A 41 -16.43 8.03 3.52
N ARG A 42 -15.58 7.51 2.64
CA ARG A 42 -15.93 6.48 1.66
C ARG A 42 -15.76 5.06 2.19
N ASN A 43 -15.29 4.92 3.41
CA ASN A 43 -15.04 3.61 4.04
C ASN A 43 -14.21 2.67 3.16
N LEU A 44 -13.11 3.20 2.59
CA LEU A 44 -12.30 2.48 1.63
C LEU A 44 -11.46 1.36 2.24
N ALA A 45 -11.12 1.46 3.52
CA ALA A 45 -10.34 0.45 4.22
C ALA A 45 -10.77 0.39 5.69
N ASP A 46 -10.35 -0.64 6.40
CA ASP A 46 -10.68 -0.79 7.83
C ASP A 46 -9.89 0.19 8.70
N VAL A 47 -8.62 0.38 8.37
CA VAL A 47 -7.74 1.36 9.02
C VAL A 47 -7.17 2.26 7.94
N ILE A 48 -7.24 3.56 8.11
CA ILE A 48 -6.75 4.54 7.13
C ILE A 48 -5.89 5.56 7.86
N SER A 49 -4.68 5.80 7.36
CA SER A 49 -3.79 6.77 7.94
C SER A 49 -2.77 7.28 6.93
N CYS A 50 -2.20 8.46 7.19
CA CYS A 50 -1.01 8.96 6.51
C CYS A 50 0.27 8.37 7.11
N ASP A 51 0.17 7.69 8.24
CA ASP A 51 1.30 7.11 8.94
C ASP A 51 1.55 5.69 8.43
N TYR A 52 2.67 5.47 7.78
CA TYR A 52 3.02 4.16 7.22
C TYR A 52 3.20 3.08 8.29
N ARG A 53 3.34 3.43 9.56
CA ARG A 53 3.50 2.43 10.62
C ARG A 53 2.30 1.51 10.77
N ILE A 54 1.13 1.88 10.23
CA ILE A 54 -0.02 0.97 10.21
C ILE A 54 0.27 -0.31 9.41
N LEU A 55 1.27 -0.28 8.52
CA LEU A 55 1.67 -1.44 7.73
C LEU A 55 2.42 -2.50 8.53
N ASN A 56 2.86 -2.18 9.75
CA ASN A 56 3.67 -3.10 10.57
C ASN A 56 2.98 -4.42 10.87
N ASN A 57 1.65 -4.46 10.83
CA ASN A 57 0.89 -5.67 11.09
C ASN A 57 0.47 -6.43 9.83
N CYS A 58 0.89 -5.97 8.66
CA CYS A 58 0.43 -6.53 7.39
C CYS A 58 1.33 -7.66 6.91
N GLU A 59 0.69 -8.68 6.35
CA GLU A 59 1.36 -9.84 5.76
C GLU A 59 1.56 -9.69 4.27
N LEU A 60 0.72 -8.89 3.62
CA LEU A 60 0.77 -8.55 2.21
C LEU A 60 0.68 -7.04 2.07
N ILE A 61 1.57 -6.46 1.30
CA ILE A 61 1.58 -5.03 0.98
C ILE A 61 1.38 -4.86 -0.52
N ILE A 62 0.36 -4.10 -0.91
CA ILE A 62 0.08 -3.77 -2.30
C ILE A 62 0.40 -2.29 -2.52
N LEU A 63 1.33 -2.03 -3.42
CA LEU A 63 1.76 -0.67 -3.75
C LEU A 63 0.94 -0.15 -4.93
N ALA A 64 0.00 0.74 -4.65
CA ALA A 64 -0.86 1.37 -5.66
C ALA A 64 -0.49 2.84 -5.82
N LEU A 65 0.79 3.10 -6.00
CA LEU A 65 1.36 4.43 -6.12
C LEU A 65 1.61 4.81 -7.58
N PRO A 66 1.70 6.11 -7.90
CA PRO A 66 2.21 6.54 -9.18
C PRO A 66 3.60 5.98 -9.46
N ILE A 67 3.92 5.77 -10.74
CA ILE A 67 5.19 5.16 -11.15
C ILE A 67 6.40 5.89 -10.57
N LYS A 68 6.39 7.22 -10.57
CA LYS A 68 7.51 7.99 -10.02
C LYS A 68 7.78 7.69 -8.54
N ASP A 69 6.71 7.44 -7.77
CA ASP A 69 6.84 7.11 -6.35
C ASP A 69 7.27 5.65 -6.15
N LEU A 70 6.84 4.77 -7.03
CA LEU A 70 7.33 3.38 -7.04
C LEU A 70 8.80 3.30 -7.38
N MET A 71 9.28 4.13 -8.28
CA MET A 71 10.69 4.16 -8.69
C MET A 71 11.59 4.86 -7.68
N ASN A 72 11.02 5.69 -6.81
CA ASN A 72 11.76 6.43 -5.78
C ASN A 72 10.96 6.48 -4.48
N PRO A 73 10.78 5.32 -3.82
CA PRO A 73 9.99 5.26 -2.61
C PRO A 73 10.64 5.99 -1.44
N SER A 74 9.82 6.53 -0.54
CA SER A 74 10.32 7.22 0.63
C SER A 74 10.94 6.25 1.64
N ILE A 75 11.88 6.74 2.43
CA ILE A 75 12.51 5.97 3.49
C ILE A 75 11.47 5.55 4.54
N GLU A 76 10.53 6.42 4.86
CA GLU A 76 9.47 6.13 5.83
C GLU A 76 8.64 4.92 5.38
N LEU A 77 8.28 4.86 4.11
CA LEU A 77 7.54 3.73 3.57
C LEU A 77 8.37 2.45 3.66
N ILE A 78 9.61 2.49 3.19
CA ILE A 78 10.49 1.32 3.17
C ILE A 78 10.65 0.75 4.59
N ASN A 79 10.89 1.62 5.56
CA ASN A 79 11.12 1.21 6.94
C ASN A 79 9.85 0.68 7.64
N SER A 80 8.67 0.98 7.11
CA SER A 80 7.40 0.54 7.70
C SER A 80 6.93 -0.82 7.21
N ILE A 81 7.53 -1.33 6.13
CA ILE A 81 7.15 -2.63 5.58
C ILE A 81 7.86 -3.75 6.34
N PRO A 82 7.11 -4.71 6.93
CA PRO A 82 7.73 -5.83 7.62
C PRO A 82 8.62 -6.65 6.67
N SER A 83 9.77 -7.07 7.15
CA SER A 83 10.74 -7.82 6.32
C SER A 83 10.20 -9.16 5.83
N ASN A 84 9.24 -9.74 6.56
CA ASN A 84 8.61 -11.01 6.20
C ASN A 84 7.32 -10.85 5.40
N ALA A 85 6.92 -9.62 5.06
CA ALA A 85 5.74 -9.40 4.25
C ALA A 85 6.00 -9.70 2.78
N VAL A 86 4.95 -10.13 2.07
CA VAL A 86 4.97 -10.19 0.60
C VAL A 86 4.61 -8.80 0.09
N VAL A 87 5.37 -8.29 -0.86
CA VAL A 87 5.16 -6.95 -1.42
C VAL A 87 4.92 -7.08 -2.93
N THR A 88 3.88 -6.44 -3.42
CA THR A 88 3.58 -6.40 -4.84
C THR A 88 3.12 -5.01 -5.24
N ASP A 89 3.01 -4.75 -6.53
CA ASP A 89 2.56 -3.48 -7.07
C ASP A 89 1.49 -3.68 -8.13
N VAL A 90 0.84 -2.58 -8.52
CA VAL A 90 -0.13 -2.54 -9.61
C VAL A 90 0.32 -1.62 -10.73
N GLY A 91 1.60 -1.33 -10.81
CA GLY A 91 2.18 -0.49 -11.86
C GLY A 91 2.14 -1.13 -13.23
N SER A 92 1.98 -0.30 -14.26
CA SER A 92 1.92 -0.77 -15.65
C SER A 92 3.30 -1.01 -16.27
N ILE A 93 4.36 -0.33 -15.78
CA ILE A 93 5.73 -0.50 -16.24
C ILE A 93 6.47 -1.34 -15.20
N LYS A 94 6.62 -2.64 -15.48
CA LYS A 94 7.09 -3.60 -14.48
C LYS A 94 8.60 -3.67 -14.31
N TYR A 95 9.36 -3.69 -15.40
CA TYR A 95 10.78 -4.02 -15.33
C TYR A 95 11.60 -3.08 -14.44
N PRO A 96 11.51 -1.75 -14.56
CA PRO A 96 12.24 -0.85 -13.67
C PRO A 96 11.82 -0.97 -12.21
N ILE A 97 10.52 -1.18 -11.97
CA ILE A 97 9.96 -1.33 -10.63
C ILE A 97 10.50 -2.59 -9.97
N ILE A 98 10.50 -3.71 -10.67
CA ILE A 98 11.03 -4.98 -10.16
C ILE A 98 12.50 -4.83 -9.78
N LYS A 99 13.30 -4.22 -10.63
CA LYS A 99 14.73 -4.01 -10.37
C LYS A 99 14.97 -3.20 -9.10
N ILE A 100 14.20 -2.15 -8.89
CA ILE A 100 14.33 -1.28 -7.73
C ILE A 100 13.88 -2.02 -6.46
N TRP A 101 12.68 -2.60 -6.48
CA TRP A 101 12.09 -3.19 -5.29
C TRP A 101 12.71 -4.52 -4.87
N GLU A 102 13.27 -5.30 -5.79
CA GLU A 102 14.03 -6.50 -5.44
C GLU A 102 15.22 -6.16 -4.53
N LYS A 103 15.82 -4.98 -4.72
CA LYS A 103 16.92 -4.50 -3.88
C LYS A 103 16.44 -3.93 -2.54
N ILE A 104 15.20 -3.44 -2.49
CA ILE A 104 14.63 -2.80 -1.30
C ILE A 104 14.06 -3.85 -0.34
N HIS A 105 13.36 -4.84 -0.85
CA HIS A 105 12.59 -5.75 0.00
C HIS A 105 12.66 -7.20 -0.51
N PRO A 106 12.97 -8.17 0.37
CA PRO A 106 13.10 -9.57 -0.04
C PRO A 106 11.79 -10.23 -0.45
N GLY A 107 10.66 -9.69 -0.03
CA GLY A 107 9.33 -10.23 -0.33
C GLY A 107 8.68 -9.68 -1.59
N PHE A 108 9.40 -8.83 -2.32
CA PHE A 108 8.85 -8.24 -3.55
C PHE A 108 8.90 -9.20 -4.72
#